data_a29ae82dde8171e3595d5cc11c2e4525
#
_entry.id   a29ae82dde8171e3595d5cc11c2e4525
#
_cell.length_a   1.000
_cell.length_b   1.000
_cell.length_c   1.000
_cell.angle_alpha   90.00
_cell.angle_beta   90.00
_cell.angle_gamma   90.00
#
_symmetry.space_group_name_H-M   'P 1'
#
loop_
_entity.id
_entity.type
_entity.pdbx_description
1 polymer ?
#
loop_
_entity_poly.entity_id
_entity_poly.type
_entity_poly.pdbx_seq_one_letter_code
_entity_poly.pdbx_strand_id
1 'polypeptide(L)'
;DGDTLWVLEEPVTWTEGDWTYRVDGTLRDGELELEIQVFSPVRLGELPRDSRFPGRLTMHYRLTLSAGDEVLVEENHGIGLYSTRDGEEGSYHAYLREQGFQTTGYTAVSCALAEPPAEGCVLRMEGTMRTAGDWEIPINLVPAEATAAVEKTWTLPQGDMTILVAEDGSSLSAYFDSPEWWAWPFDITFIGESGESYPCGNTSGSFELDGTERFEAIKPDNMAEPVSAVVINGVSVSRITMEDPDYHWYEDLNWVIELPQ
;
A
#
# COMPACT_ATOMS: atom_id res chain seq x y z
N ASP A 1 -23.70 10.05 -6.10
CA ASP A 1 -23.37 8.83 -6.83
C ASP A 1 -22.34 8.16 -5.95
N GLY A 2 -22.64 6.98 -5.41
CA GLY A 2 -21.74 6.29 -4.49
C GLY A 2 -20.51 5.76 -5.24
N ASP A 3 -19.36 5.87 -4.64
CA ASP A 3 -18.10 5.36 -5.15
C ASP A 3 -18.24 3.86 -5.44
N THR A 4 -17.95 3.47 -6.67
CA THR A 4 -18.04 2.05 -7.05
C THR A 4 -16.72 1.40 -6.67
N LEU A 5 -16.77 0.50 -5.70
CA LEU A 5 -15.61 -0.27 -5.23
C LEU A 5 -15.72 -1.71 -5.70
N TRP A 6 -14.63 -2.22 -6.26
CA TRP A 6 -14.45 -3.63 -6.61
C TRP A 6 -13.15 -4.12 -5.99
N VAL A 7 -13.15 -5.33 -5.50
CA VAL A 7 -11.96 -5.95 -4.88
C VAL A 7 -11.74 -7.33 -5.49
N LEU A 8 -10.52 -7.85 -5.41
CA LEU A 8 -10.31 -9.27 -5.63
C LEU A 8 -11.12 -10.06 -4.61
N GLU A 9 -11.87 -11.07 -5.08
CA GLU A 9 -12.68 -11.95 -4.23
C GLU A 9 -11.81 -12.60 -3.13
N GLU A 10 -10.61 -13.03 -3.49
CA GLU A 10 -9.56 -13.50 -2.59
C GLU A 10 -8.20 -13.12 -3.19
N PRO A 11 -7.20 -12.73 -2.37
CA PRO A 11 -5.84 -12.54 -2.85
C PRO A 11 -5.30 -13.81 -3.49
N VAL A 12 -4.72 -13.70 -4.69
CA VAL A 12 -4.12 -14.85 -5.37
C VAL A 12 -2.74 -15.10 -4.80
N THR A 13 -2.53 -16.30 -4.23
CA THR A 13 -1.24 -16.66 -3.62
C THR A 13 -0.71 -17.95 -4.23
N TRP A 14 0.59 -17.96 -4.57
CA TRP A 14 1.28 -19.17 -5.02
C TRP A 14 2.72 -19.20 -4.50
N THR A 15 3.33 -20.39 -4.54
CA THR A 15 4.71 -20.58 -4.10
C THR A 15 5.51 -21.25 -5.22
N GLU A 16 6.72 -20.75 -5.46
CA GLU A 16 7.69 -21.35 -6.36
C GLU A 16 9.09 -21.35 -5.74
N GLY A 17 9.62 -22.54 -5.51
CA GLY A 17 10.85 -22.71 -4.73
C GLY A 17 10.70 -22.15 -3.32
N ASP A 18 11.60 -21.26 -2.95
CA ASP A 18 11.59 -20.58 -1.65
C ASP A 18 10.80 -19.26 -1.66
N TRP A 19 10.09 -18.96 -2.74
CA TRP A 19 9.34 -17.72 -2.91
C TRP A 19 7.84 -17.94 -2.83
N THR A 20 7.19 -17.15 -2.03
CA THR A 20 5.74 -17.01 -1.99
C THR A 20 5.36 -15.66 -2.58
N TYR A 21 4.41 -15.66 -3.48
CA TYR A 21 3.86 -14.50 -4.15
C TYR A 21 2.42 -14.30 -3.72
N ARG A 22 2.01 -13.07 -3.59
CA ARG A 22 0.63 -12.68 -3.34
C ARG A 22 0.27 -11.49 -4.21
N VAL A 23 -0.85 -11.59 -4.90
CA VAL A 23 -1.45 -10.48 -5.63
C VAL A 23 -2.78 -10.16 -4.98
N ASP A 24 -2.97 -8.90 -4.66
CA ASP A 24 -4.24 -8.33 -4.22
C ASP A 24 -4.64 -7.22 -5.16
N GLY A 25 -5.89 -6.74 -5.11
CA GLY A 25 -6.31 -5.69 -6.04
C GLY A 25 -7.61 -5.02 -5.69
N THR A 26 -7.65 -3.74 -6.02
CA THR A 26 -8.78 -2.85 -5.80
C THR A 26 -9.03 -2.02 -7.05
N LEU A 27 -10.28 -1.92 -7.48
CA LEU A 27 -10.72 -0.96 -8.49
C LEU A 27 -11.64 0.04 -7.78
N ARG A 28 -11.21 1.28 -7.73
CA ARG A 28 -11.96 2.38 -7.11
C ARG A 28 -11.92 3.59 -8.03
N ASP A 29 -13.05 4.25 -8.21
CA ASP A 29 -13.17 5.52 -8.95
C ASP A 29 -12.58 5.50 -10.37
N GLY A 30 -12.58 4.32 -11.01
CA GLY A 30 -12.04 4.14 -12.35
C GLY A 30 -10.53 3.90 -12.40
N GLU A 31 -9.90 3.62 -11.27
CA GLU A 31 -8.49 3.21 -11.17
C GLU A 31 -8.39 1.79 -10.59
N LEU A 32 -7.77 0.89 -11.33
CA LEU A 32 -7.39 -0.43 -10.87
C LEU A 32 -5.95 -0.39 -10.36
N GLU A 33 -5.77 -0.77 -9.10
CA GLU A 33 -4.47 -0.99 -8.49
C GLU A 33 -4.32 -2.48 -8.13
N LEU A 34 -3.21 -3.08 -8.56
CA LEU A 34 -2.83 -4.44 -8.21
C LEU A 34 -1.54 -4.41 -7.40
N GLU A 35 -1.62 -4.83 -6.16
CA GLU A 35 -0.46 -4.99 -5.28
C GLU A 35 0.17 -6.37 -5.47
N ILE A 36 1.48 -6.41 -5.65
CA ILE A 36 2.25 -7.64 -5.80
C ILE A 36 3.27 -7.70 -4.68
N GLN A 37 3.11 -8.68 -3.81
CA GLN A 37 3.99 -8.93 -2.68
C GLN A 37 4.77 -10.23 -2.90
N VAL A 38 6.02 -10.25 -2.47
CA VAL A 38 6.87 -11.44 -2.51
C VAL A 38 7.48 -11.69 -1.14
N PHE A 39 7.55 -12.95 -0.74
CA PHE A 39 8.05 -13.37 0.56
C PHE A 39 9.01 -14.56 0.41
N SER A 40 10.01 -14.66 1.28
CA SER A 40 10.90 -15.82 1.33
C SER A 40 11.32 -16.14 2.76
N PRO A 41 11.41 -17.43 3.15
CA PRO A 41 12.02 -17.84 4.40
C PRO A 41 13.55 -17.68 4.40
N VAL A 42 14.16 -17.45 3.23
CA VAL A 42 15.59 -17.28 3.08
C VAL A 42 15.99 -15.86 3.47
N ARG A 43 17.09 -15.72 4.22
CA ARG A 43 17.61 -14.41 4.60
C ARG A 43 18.15 -13.66 3.37
N LEU A 44 17.89 -12.36 3.32
CA LEU A 44 18.35 -11.51 2.21
C LEU A 44 19.86 -11.64 1.93
N GLY A 45 20.68 -11.82 2.97
CA GLY A 45 22.13 -12.00 2.83
C GLY A 45 22.57 -13.35 2.24
N GLU A 46 21.69 -14.33 2.21
CA GLU A 46 21.91 -15.68 1.66
C GLU A 46 21.42 -15.81 0.23
N LEU A 47 20.64 -14.84 -0.25
CA LEU A 47 20.16 -14.82 -1.62
C LEU A 47 21.30 -14.50 -2.62
N PRO A 48 21.26 -15.06 -3.83
CA PRO A 48 22.23 -14.76 -4.87
C PRO A 48 22.28 -13.26 -5.19
N ARG A 49 23.43 -12.62 -4.98
CA ARG A 49 23.60 -11.19 -5.25
C ARG A 49 23.89 -10.95 -6.73
N ASP A 50 23.29 -9.93 -7.31
CA ASP A 50 23.78 -9.40 -8.58
C ASP A 50 25.06 -8.60 -8.33
N SER A 51 26.16 -9.04 -8.93
CA SER A 51 27.47 -8.39 -8.79
C SER A 51 27.52 -6.94 -9.29
N ARG A 52 26.51 -6.51 -10.06
CA ARG A 52 26.40 -5.14 -10.60
C ARG A 52 25.75 -4.16 -9.62
N PHE A 53 24.98 -4.67 -8.64
CA PHE A 53 24.28 -3.85 -7.64
C PHE A 53 24.49 -4.45 -6.24
N PRO A 54 25.66 -4.27 -5.64
CA PRO A 54 26.04 -4.97 -4.40
C PRO A 54 25.22 -4.59 -3.16
N GLY A 55 24.37 -3.58 -3.24
CA GLY A 55 23.57 -3.07 -2.11
C GLY A 55 22.08 -3.38 -2.15
N ARG A 56 21.52 -3.85 -3.27
CA ARG A 56 20.08 -4.14 -3.41
C ARG A 56 19.89 -5.43 -4.18
N LEU A 57 19.07 -6.32 -3.65
CA LEU A 57 18.48 -7.40 -4.41
C LEU A 57 17.16 -6.88 -4.99
N THR A 58 17.02 -7.04 -6.29
CA THR A 58 15.80 -6.65 -7.01
C THR A 58 15.42 -7.78 -7.94
N MET A 59 14.18 -8.22 -7.84
CA MET A 59 13.57 -9.12 -8.82
C MET A 59 12.97 -8.25 -9.94
N HIS A 60 13.17 -8.64 -11.19
CA HIS A 60 12.71 -7.88 -12.33
C HIS A 60 11.68 -8.67 -13.12
N TYR A 61 10.52 -8.08 -13.33
CA TYR A 61 9.41 -8.67 -14.07
C TYR A 61 8.91 -7.71 -15.14
N ARG A 62 8.47 -8.28 -16.26
CA ARG A 62 7.51 -7.63 -17.15
C ARG A 62 6.13 -7.98 -16.66
N LEU A 63 5.32 -6.97 -16.37
CA LEU A 63 3.95 -7.10 -15.93
C LEU A 63 3.05 -6.68 -17.09
N THR A 64 2.16 -7.56 -17.51
CA THR A 64 1.18 -7.30 -18.55
C THR A 64 -0.20 -7.59 -18.00
N LEU A 65 -1.05 -6.58 -17.86
CA LEU A 65 -2.44 -6.73 -17.52
C LEU A 65 -3.27 -6.67 -18.81
N SER A 66 -4.12 -7.66 -19.03
CA SER A 66 -4.97 -7.74 -20.21
C SER A 66 -6.41 -8.11 -19.86
N ALA A 67 -7.36 -7.65 -20.70
CA ALA A 67 -8.76 -8.03 -20.70
C ALA A 67 -9.08 -8.66 -22.07
N GLY A 68 -9.24 -9.97 -22.11
CA GLY A 68 -9.30 -10.71 -23.39
C GLY A 68 -8.04 -10.44 -24.23
N ASP A 69 -8.22 -9.94 -25.45
CA ASP A 69 -7.13 -9.61 -26.37
C ASP A 69 -6.58 -8.17 -26.19
N GLU A 70 -7.19 -7.36 -25.33
CA GLU A 70 -6.76 -5.97 -25.06
C GLU A 70 -5.71 -5.93 -23.95
N VAL A 71 -4.57 -5.30 -24.24
CA VAL A 71 -3.55 -5.01 -23.23
C VAL A 71 -3.85 -3.67 -22.58
N LEU A 72 -4.14 -3.68 -21.28
CA LEU A 72 -4.44 -2.49 -20.48
C LEU A 72 -3.16 -1.82 -20.01
N VAL A 73 -2.19 -2.63 -19.55
CA VAL A 73 -0.87 -2.16 -19.07
C VAL A 73 0.19 -3.15 -19.49
N GLU A 74 1.36 -2.66 -19.91
CA GLU A 74 2.59 -3.44 -20.05
C GLU A 74 3.77 -2.62 -19.54
N GLU A 75 4.39 -3.08 -18.46
CA GLU A 75 5.47 -2.37 -17.78
C GLU A 75 6.56 -3.31 -17.28
N ASN A 76 7.78 -2.77 -17.09
CA ASN A 76 8.87 -3.48 -16.44
C ASN A 76 9.02 -2.98 -15.01
N HIS A 77 8.83 -3.87 -14.05
CA HIS A 77 8.92 -3.59 -12.63
C HIS A 77 10.12 -4.23 -11.98
N GLY A 78 10.68 -3.51 -11.01
CA GLY A 78 11.71 -4.00 -10.12
C GLY A 78 11.17 -4.11 -8.69
N ILE A 79 11.00 -5.33 -8.19
CA ILE A 79 10.62 -5.58 -6.80
C ILE A 79 11.88 -5.53 -5.95
N GLY A 80 12.07 -4.45 -5.21
CA GLY A 80 13.15 -4.32 -4.25
C GLY A 80 12.92 -5.23 -3.06
N LEU A 81 13.93 -6.04 -2.71
CA LEU A 81 13.85 -6.98 -1.60
C LEU A 81 14.51 -6.41 -0.35
N TYR A 82 13.87 -6.60 0.80
CA TYR A 82 14.37 -6.19 2.10
C TYR A 82 14.27 -7.33 3.11
N SER A 83 15.14 -7.30 4.13
CA SER A 83 15.01 -8.19 5.28
C SER A 83 13.80 -7.79 6.12
N THR A 84 13.02 -8.77 6.54
CA THR A 84 12.07 -8.55 7.63
C THR A 84 12.88 -8.19 8.88
N ARG A 85 12.50 -7.12 9.57
CA ARG A 85 13.20 -6.63 10.76
C ARG A 85 12.65 -7.29 12.01
N ASP A 86 13.45 -7.29 13.09
CA ASP A 86 12.91 -7.49 14.43
C ASP A 86 12.10 -6.22 14.73
N GLY A 87 10.81 -6.25 14.46
CA GLY A 87 9.88 -5.17 14.72
C GLY A 87 9.32 -5.27 16.13
N GLU A 88 8.69 -4.19 16.58
CA GLU A 88 7.84 -4.23 17.77
C GLU A 88 6.74 -5.28 17.55
N GLU A 89 6.33 -5.93 18.64
CA GLU A 89 5.23 -6.90 18.63
C GLU A 89 3.99 -6.24 17.99
N GLY A 90 3.39 -6.93 17.02
CA GLY A 90 2.24 -6.43 16.24
C GLY A 90 2.57 -5.60 14.99
N SER A 91 3.85 -5.39 14.64
CA SER A 91 4.20 -4.81 13.35
C SER A 91 4.07 -5.82 12.21
N TYR A 92 3.81 -5.33 10.99
CA TYR A 92 3.77 -6.17 9.77
C TYR A 92 5.04 -7.03 9.61
N HIS A 93 6.21 -6.49 9.92
CA HIS A 93 7.44 -7.25 9.91
C HIS A 93 7.48 -8.38 10.96
N ALA A 94 6.95 -8.14 12.17
CA ALA A 94 6.82 -9.17 13.19
C ALA A 94 5.86 -10.27 12.71
N TYR A 95 4.71 -9.91 12.16
CA TYR A 95 3.77 -10.86 11.55
C TYR A 95 4.42 -11.71 10.47
N LEU A 96 5.15 -11.11 9.51
CA LEU A 96 5.84 -11.87 8.46
C LEU A 96 6.86 -12.86 9.05
N ARG A 97 7.55 -12.49 10.12
CA ARG A 97 8.52 -13.37 10.80
C ARG A 97 7.85 -14.51 11.54
N GLU A 98 6.70 -14.27 12.15
CA GLU A 98 5.88 -15.33 12.78
C GLU A 98 5.41 -16.34 11.73
N GLN A 99 5.12 -15.90 10.50
CA GLN A 99 4.84 -16.76 9.35
C GLN A 99 6.10 -17.45 8.78
N GLY A 100 7.29 -17.17 9.33
CA GLY A 100 8.55 -17.78 8.91
C GLY A 100 9.28 -17.03 7.78
N PHE A 101 8.78 -15.87 7.34
CA PHE A 101 9.42 -15.10 6.27
C PHE A 101 10.57 -14.23 6.81
N GLN A 102 11.71 -14.27 6.13
CA GLN A 102 12.93 -13.52 6.47
C GLN A 102 13.21 -12.39 5.48
N THR A 103 12.62 -12.48 4.29
CA THR A 103 12.76 -11.50 3.20
C THR A 103 11.38 -11.20 2.64
N THR A 104 11.14 -9.95 2.29
CA THR A 104 9.92 -9.47 1.64
C THR A 104 10.25 -8.45 0.56
N GLY A 105 9.35 -8.24 -0.36
CA GLY A 105 9.39 -7.20 -1.38
C GLY A 105 8.00 -6.88 -1.89
N TYR A 106 7.84 -5.72 -2.51
CA TYR A 106 6.56 -5.20 -2.92
C TYR A 106 6.69 -4.35 -4.18
N THR A 107 5.66 -4.37 -5.02
CA THR A 107 5.41 -3.43 -6.11
C THR A 107 3.92 -3.32 -6.36
N ALA A 108 3.48 -2.29 -7.08
CA ALA A 108 2.10 -2.13 -7.52
C ALA A 108 2.06 -1.83 -9.02
N VAL A 109 0.93 -2.16 -9.65
CA VAL A 109 0.59 -1.82 -11.05
C VAL A 109 -0.76 -1.14 -11.04
N SER A 110 -0.87 0.02 -11.66
CA SER A 110 -2.12 0.77 -11.75
C SER A 110 -2.50 1.03 -13.20
N CYS A 111 -3.80 1.05 -13.47
CA CYS A 111 -4.34 1.50 -14.75
C CYS A 111 -5.74 2.08 -14.63
N ALA A 112 -6.10 2.97 -15.54
CA ALA A 112 -7.46 3.47 -15.66
C ALA A 112 -8.38 2.34 -16.17
N LEU A 113 -9.43 2.03 -15.42
CA LEU A 113 -10.43 1.02 -15.74
C LEU A 113 -11.77 1.40 -15.16
N ALA A 114 -12.70 1.84 -16.00
CA ALA A 114 -14.00 2.36 -15.53
C ALA A 114 -14.87 1.29 -14.85
N GLU A 115 -14.84 0.05 -15.35
CA GLU A 115 -15.59 -1.09 -14.84
C GLU A 115 -14.79 -2.38 -15.10
N PRO A 116 -14.92 -3.41 -14.25
CA PRO A 116 -14.32 -4.71 -14.52
C PRO A 116 -14.82 -5.27 -15.86
N PRO A 117 -13.92 -5.75 -16.75
CA PRO A 117 -14.34 -6.41 -17.97
C PRO A 117 -15.16 -7.66 -17.68
N ALA A 118 -16.20 -7.91 -18.49
CA ALA A 118 -17.10 -9.05 -18.29
C ALA A 118 -16.38 -10.41 -18.35
N GLU A 119 -15.27 -10.49 -19.07
CA GLU A 119 -14.40 -11.67 -19.20
C GLU A 119 -13.30 -11.74 -18.15
N GLY A 120 -13.25 -10.75 -17.24
CA GLY A 120 -12.20 -10.62 -16.24
C GLY A 120 -10.90 -10.08 -16.83
N CYS A 121 -9.89 -9.93 -15.97
CA CYS A 121 -8.53 -9.56 -16.36
C CYS A 121 -7.55 -10.69 -16.07
N VAL A 122 -6.43 -10.69 -16.78
CA VAL A 122 -5.30 -11.59 -16.51
C VAL A 122 -4.04 -10.75 -16.33
N LEU A 123 -3.39 -10.89 -15.18
CA LEU A 123 -2.07 -10.35 -14.94
C LEU A 123 -1.04 -11.42 -15.30
N ARG A 124 -0.23 -11.16 -16.32
CA ARG A 124 0.94 -11.97 -16.62
C ARG A 124 2.18 -11.36 -15.99
N MET A 125 2.91 -12.19 -15.24
CA MET A 125 4.20 -11.84 -14.65
C MET A 125 5.28 -12.69 -15.29
N GLU A 126 6.12 -12.09 -16.12
CA GLU A 126 7.24 -12.74 -16.79
C GLU A 126 8.56 -12.25 -16.20
N GLY A 127 9.36 -13.15 -15.63
CA GLY A 127 10.68 -12.83 -15.11
C GLY A 127 11.60 -12.33 -16.22
N THR A 128 12.26 -11.21 -15.97
CA THR A 128 13.21 -10.58 -16.89
C THR A 128 14.62 -10.56 -16.29
N MET A 129 15.64 -10.35 -17.12
CA MET A 129 17.05 -10.36 -16.71
C MET A 129 17.46 -11.74 -16.13
N ARG A 130 17.59 -11.84 -14.80
CA ARG A 130 17.99 -13.07 -14.10
C ARG A 130 16.90 -13.62 -13.20
N THR A 131 15.74 -13.02 -13.24
CA THR A 131 14.56 -13.48 -12.50
C THR A 131 13.86 -14.55 -13.31
N ALA A 132 13.62 -15.70 -12.71
CA ALA A 132 12.83 -16.76 -13.31
C ALA A 132 11.35 -16.58 -12.98
N GLY A 133 10.50 -17.11 -13.83
CA GLY A 133 9.05 -17.17 -13.63
C GLY A 133 8.29 -16.64 -14.85
N ASP A 134 7.15 -17.23 -15.10
CA ASP A 134 6.16 -16.80 -16.11
C ASP A 134 4.81 -17.32 -15.63
N TRP A 135 3.98 -16.42 -15.12
CA TRP A 135 2.69 -16.76 -14.50
C TRP A 135 1.56 -15.94 -15.12
N GLU A 136 0.42 -16.58 -15.28
CA GLU A 136 -0.84 -15.94 -15.62
C GLU A 136 -1.76 -15.99 -14.39
N ILE A 137 -2.12 -14.83 -13.88
CA ILE A 137 -2.88 -14.66 -12.65
C ILE A 137 -4.26 -14.11 -13.03
N PRO A 138 -5.36 -14.85 -12.84
CA PRO A 138 -6.70 -14.34 -13.09
C PRO A 138 -7.05 -13.25 -12.06
N ILE A 139 -7.47 -12.11 -12.52
CA ILE A 139 -7.91 -10.97 -11.71
C ILE A 139 -9.43 -10.91 -11.78
N ASN A 140 -10.08 -11.50 -10.77
CA ASN A 140 -11.52 -11.54 -10.65
C ASN A 140 -11.98 -10.50 -9.62
N LEU A 141 -12.49 -9.37 -10.10
CA LEU A 141 -12.98 -8.30 -9.25
C LEU A 141 -14.48 -8.52 -8.96
N VAL A 142 -14.85 -8.41 -7.71
CA VAL A 142 -16.24 -8.47 -7.25
C VAL A 142 -16.64 -7.11 -6.65
N PRO A 143 -17.92 -6.71 -6.80
CA PRO A 143 -18.41 -5.51 -6.15
C PRO A 143 -18.18 -5.61 -4.65
N ALA A 144 -17.65 -4.55 -4.05
CA ALA A 144 -17.57 -4.38 -2.61
C ALA A 144 -18.40 -3.15 -2.20
N GLU A 145 -18.95 -3.18 -1.01
CA GLU A 145 -19.51 -1.97 -0.43
C GLU A 145 -18.33 -1.07 -0.05
N ALA A 146 -18.30 0.14 -0.58
CA ALA A 146 -17.38 1.14 -0.10
C ALA A 146 -17.67 1.34 1.38
N THR A 147 -16.73 1.06 2.25
CA THR A 147 -16.88 1.35 3.67
C THR A 147 -17.03 2.86 3.78
N ALA A 148 -18.14 3.33 4.39
CA ALA A 148 -18.31 4.75 4.63
C ALA A 148 -17.08 5.25 5.41
N ALA A 149 -16.66 6.47 5.12
CA ALA A 149 -15.49 7.06 5.76
C ALA A 149 -15.88 8.29 6.58
N VAL A 150 -15.19 8.47 7.69
CA VAL A 150 -15.23 9.72 8.47
C VAL A 150 -14.13 10.63 7.91
N GLU A 151 -14.57 11.74 7.33
CA GLU A 151 -13.69 12.74 6.73
C GLU A 151 -13.45 13.91 7.69
N LYS A 152 -12.21 14.34 7.79
CA LYS A 152 -11.83 15.60 8.44
C LYS A 152 -10.71 16.29 7.67
N THR A 153 -10.81 17.61 7.58
CA THR A 153 -9.82 18.48 6.94
C THR A 153 -9.20 19.43 7.95
N TRP A 154 -7.87 19.56 7.90
CA TRP A 154 -7.10 20.54 8.67
C TRP A 154 -6.29 21.41 7.72
N THR A 155 -6.28 22.71 8.01
CA THR A 155 -5.50 23.69 7.25
C THR A 155 -4.12 23.83 7.83
N LEU A 156 -3.10 23.58 7.01
CA LEU A 156 -1.69 23.93 7.26
C LEU A 156 -1.31 25.16 6.45
N PRO A 157 -0.21 25.85 6.77
CA PRO A 157 0.22 27.01 6.00
C PRO A 157 0.48 26.75 4.51
N GLN A 158 0.77 25.50 4.14
CA GLN A 158 1.11 25.11 2.77
C GLN A 158 -0.08 24.54 1.98
N GLY A 159 -1.19 24.19 2.62
CA GLY A 159 -2.36 23.60 1.99
C GLY A 159 -3.27 22.90 3.01
N ASP A 160 -4.34 22.31 2.50
CA ASP A 160 -5.30 21.59 3.33
C ASP A 160 -4.99 20.08 3.32
N MET A 161 -4.93 19.48 4.52
CA MET A 161 -4.79 18.04 4.73
C MET A 161 -6.17 17.46 5.01
N THR A 162 -6.65 16.61 4.12
CA THR A 162 -7.88 15.84 4.30
C THR A 162 -7.54 14.41 4.67
N ILE A 163 -8.12 13.94 5.75
CA ILE A 163 -7.96 12.58 6.27
C ILE A 163 -9.32 11.88 6.22
N LEU A 164 -9.32 10.69 5.64
CA LEU A 164 -10.46 9.78 5.61
C LEU A 164 -10.09 8.55 6.45
N VAL A 165 -10.95 8.20 7.39
CA VAL A 165 -10.83 6.96 8.16
C VAL A 165 -12.04 6.11 7.85
N ALA A 166 -11.84 4.86 7.44
CA ALA A 166 -12.92 3.91 7.26
C ALA A 166 -13.76 3.80 8.55
N GLU A 167 -15.09 3.76 8.46
CA GLU A 167 -15.98 3.74 9.64
C GLU A 167 -15.70 2.53 10.56
N ASP A 168 -15.23 1.42 10.00
CA ASP A 168 -14.80 0.25 10.76
C ASP A 168 -13.39 0.40 11.36
N GLY A 169 -12.72 1.52 11.08
CA GLY A 169 -11.37 1.80 11.55
C GLY A 169 -10.27 0.95 10.91
N SER A 170 -10.57 0.21 9.85
CA SER A 170 -9.60 -0.70 9.21
C SER A 170 -8.45 0.03 8.56
N SER A 171 -8.67 1.23 8.04
CA SER A 171 -7.69 2.02 7.30
C SER A 171 -7.90 3.52 7.44
N LEU A 172 -6.83 4.26 7.16
CA LEU A 172 -6.81 5.71 7.04
C LEU A 172 -6.15 6.08 5.72
N SER A 173 -6.75 7.00 4.99
CA SER A 173 -6.14 7.64 3.83
C SER A 173 -5.97 9.14 4.08
N ALA A 174 -4.91 9.74 3.54
CA ALA A 174 -4.67 11.17 3.63
C ALA A 174 -4.32 11.76 2.27
N TYR A 175 -4.87 12.93 2.01
CA TYR A 175 -4.65 13.72 0.80
C TYR A 175 -4.23 15.12 1.18
N PHE A 176 -3.29 15.69 0.42
CA PHE A 176 -2.85 17.06 0.64
C PHE A 176 -3.13 17.91 -0.61
N ASP A 177 -4.01 18.89 -0.44
CA ASP A 177 -4.36 19.80 -1.54
C ASP A 177 -3.35 20.93 -1.65
N SER A 178 -2.31 20.69 -2.42
CA SER A 178 -1.29 21.69 -2.75
C SER A 178 -0.57 21.34 -4.05
N PRO A 179 -0.43 22.27 -4.99
CA PRO A 179 0.25 22.01 -6.27
C PRO A 179 1.79 21.95 -6.15
N GLU A 180 2.37 22.39 -5.05
CA GLU A 180 3.81 22.51 -4.86
C GLU A 180 4.37 21.74 -3.67
N TRP A 181 3.52 21.29 -2.77
CA TRP A 181 3.91 20.70 -1.51
C TRP A 181 3.33 19.31 -1.34
N TRP A 182 4.11 18.41 -0.74
CA TRP A 182 3.71 17.10 -0.28
C TRP A 182 3.56 17.09 1.22
N ALA A 183 2.61 16.33 1.71
CA ALA A 183 2.46 16.16 3.13
C ALA A 183 2.30 14.69 3.49
N TRP A 184 3.01 14.30 4.54
CA TRP A 184 3.06 12.93 5.02
C TRP A 184 2.73 12.88 6.50
N PRO A 185 1.57 12.30 6.89
CA PRO A 185 1.26 12.05 8.29
C PRO A 185 2.24 11.06 8.91
N PHE A 186 2.61 11.31 10.16
CA PHE A 186 3.41 10.38 10.96
C PHE A 186 2.93 10.43 12.42
N ASP A 187 3.46 9.53 13.28
CA ASP A 187 3.00 9.37 14.66
C ASP A 187 1.47 9.20 14.75
N ILE A 188 1.00 8.19 14.02
CA ILE A 188 -0.41 7.83 13.95
C ILE A 188 -0.71 6.76 15.00
N THR A 189 -1.78 6.95 15.76
CA THR A 189 -2.22 6.03 16.80
C THR A 189 -3.70 5.70 16.62
N PHE A 190 -4.03 4.41 16.57
CA PHE A 190 -5.39 3.91 16.64
C PHE A 190 -5.79 3.73 18.11
N ILE A 191 -6.96 4.19 18.48
CA ILE A 191 -7.49 4.07 19.85
C ILE A 191 -8.63 3.06 19.82
N GLY A 192 -8.53 2.03 20.69
CA GLY A 192 -9.56 1.03 20.84
C GLY A 192 -10.75 1.51 21.67
N GLU A 193 -11.86 0.77 21.62
CA GLU A 193 -13.04 1.03 22.47
C GLU A 193 -12.70 0.97 23.98
N SER A 194 -11.70 0.20 24.36
CA SER A 194 -11.17 0.15 25.73
C SER A 194 -10.41 1.40 26.15
N GLY A 195 -10.06 2.28 25.19
CA GLY A 195 -9.18 3.43 25.36
C GLY A 195 -7.69 3.06 25.28
N GLU A 196 -7.36 1.81 24.94
CA GLU A 196 -5.97 1.40 24.70
C GLU A 196 -5.45 2.00 23.38
N SER A 197 -4.16 2.34 23.36
CA SER A 197 -3.49 3.00 22.23
C SER A 197 -2.62 2.01 21.46
N TYR A 198 -2.79 1.98 20.15
CA TYR A 198 -2.08 1.09 19.22
C TYR A 198 -1.34 1.95 18.17
N PRO A 199 -0.02 2.17 18.30
CA PRO A 199 0.74 2.90 17.30
C PRO A 199 0.66 2.24 15.94
N CYS A 200 0.45 3.03 14.88
CA CYS A 200 0.47 2.54 13.52
C CYS A 200 1.90 2.14 13.13
N GLY A 201 2.08 0.88 12.79
CA GLY A 201 3.38 0.34 12.36
C GLY A 201 3.55 0.23 10.85
N ASN A 202 2.47 0.38 10.08
CA ASN A 202 2.48 0.18 8.64
C ASN A 202 1.83 1.36 7.92
N THR A 203 2.66 2.07 7.13
CA THR A 203 2.22 3.19 6.30
C THR A 203 2.76 3.01 4.90
N SER A 204 1.98 3.35 3.91
CA SER A 204 2.38 3.37 2.50
C SER A 204 2.01 4.70 1.86
N GLY A 205 2.61 5.00 0.72
CA GLY A 205 2.24 6.14 -0.09
C GLY A 205 2.32 5.76 -1.56
N SER A 206 1.36 6.22 -2.31
CA SER A 206 1.29 6.06 -3.76
C SER A 206 1.04 7.41 -4.43
N PHE A 207 1.34 7.46 -5.72
CA PHE A 207 0.94 8.58 -6.57
C PHE A 207 -0.22 8.11 -7.42
N GLU A 208 -1.33 8.81 -7.33
CA GLU A 208 -2.46 8.63 -8.22
C GLU A 208 -2.10 9.02 -9.67
N LEU A 209 -2.84 8.52 -10.66
CA LEU A 209 -2.59 8.82 -12.08
C LEU A 209 -2.68 10.32 -12.42
N ASP A 210 -3.44 11.08 -11.65
CA ASP A 210 -3.55 12.54 -11.78
C ASP A 210 -2.39 13.30 -11.13
N GLY A 211 -1.45 12.58 -10.49
CA GLY A 211 -0.31 13.14 -9.78
C GLY A 211 -0.59 13.52 -8.33
N THR A 212 -1.78 13.23 -7.82
CA THR A 212 -2.11 13.40 -6.39
C THR A 212 -1.36 12.35 -5.57
N GLU A 213 -0.73 12.77 -4.49
CA GLU A 213 -0.13 11.85 -3.54
C GLU A 213 -1.19 11.35 -2.56
N ARG A 214 -1.28 10.04 -2.42
CA ARG A 214 -2.12 9.38 -1.44
C ARG A 214 -1.27 8.69 -0.39
N PHE A 215 -1.52 9.01 0.85
CA PHE A 215 -0.97 8.31 1.99
C PHE A 215 -1.99 7.30 2.52
N GLU A 216 -1.53 6.14 2.94
CA GLU A 216 -2.36 5.13 3.59
C GLU A 216 -1.70 4.63 4.87
N ALA A 217 -2.53 4.38 5.88
CA ALA A 217 -2.16 3.69 7.10
C ALA A 217 -3.21 2.63 7.42
N ILE A 218 -2.77 1.47 7.84
CA ILE A 218 -3.63 0.32 8.13
C ILE A 218 -3.66 0.09 9.64
N LYS A 219 -4.83 -0.29 10.14
CA LYS A 219 -5.03 -0.71 11.53
C LYS A 219 -3.99 -1.77 11.91
N PRO A 220 -3.32 -1.64 13.06
CA PRO A 220 -2.34 -2.63 13.51
C PRO A 220 -2.96 -4.02 13.71
N ASP A 221 -2.26 -5.07 13.23
CA ASP A 221 -2.73 -6.46 13.31
C ASP A 221 -2.94 -6.96 14.75
N ASN A 222 -2.20 -6.41 15.73
CA ASN A 222 -2.35 -6.72 17.14
C ASN A 222 -3.56 -6.06 17.82
N MET A 223 -4.28 -5.19 17.10
CA MET A 223 -5.49 -4.56 17.62
C MET A 223 -6.72 -5.41 17.29
N ALA A 224 -7.11 -6.26 18.24
CA ALA A 224 -8.26 -7.16 18.08
C ALA A 224 -9.62 -6.48 18.34
N GLU A 225 -9.63 -5.36 19.04
CA GLU A 225 -10.84 -4.60 19.34
C GLU A 225 -11.22 -3.60 18.23
N PRO A 226 -12.48 -3.14 18.19
CA PRO A 226 -12.91 -2.08 17.29
C PRO A 226 -12.16 -0.77 17.57
N VAL A 227 -11.95 0.01 16.52
CA VAL A 227 -11.35 1.34 16.62
C VAL A 227 -12.41 2.36 17.01
N SER A 228 -12.15 3.15 18.05
CA SER A 228 -13.03 4.25 18.48
C SER A 228 -12.57 5.61 17.97
N ALA A 229 -11.26 5.77 17.74
CA ALA A 229 -10.68 6.99 17.20
C ALA A 229 -9.32 6.74 16.55
N VAL A 230 -8.90 7.67 15.69
CA VAL A 230 -7.53 7.75 15.20
C VAL A 230 -6.95 9.10 15.58
N VAL A 231 -5.73 9.11 16.09
CA VAL A 231 -4.99 10.29 16.49
C VAL A 231 -3.76 10.44 15.61
N ILE A 232 -3.57 11.64 15.04
CA ILE A 232 -2.41 12.00 14.25
C ILE A 232 -1.68 13.11 14.98
N ASN A 233 -0.46 12.86 15.42
CA ASN A 233 0.34 13.82 16.19
C ASN A 233 1.33 14.58 15.32
N GLY A 234 1.67 14.07 14.13
CA GLY A 234 2.64 14.72 13.29
C GLY A 234 2.30 14.70 11.80
N VAL A 235 2.73 15.74 11.10
CA VAL A 235 2.71 15.84 9.64
C VAL A 235 4.03 16.45 9.19
N SER A 236 4.71 15.79 8.25
CA SER A 236 5.83 16.37 7.52
C SER A 236 5.31 16.95 6.21
N VAL A 237 5.72 18.19 5.89
CA VAL A 237 5.39 18.84 4.62
C VAL A 237 6.68 19.18 3.92
N SER A 238 6.82 18.76 2.66
CA SER A 238 8.02 18.98 1.87
C SER A 238 7.69 19.59 0.51
N ARG A 239 8.59 20.43 0.03
CA ARG A 239 8.49 20.98 -1.31
C ARG A 239 9.32 20.14 -2.28
N ILE A 240 8.69 19.80 -3.41
CA ILE A 240 9.34 18.98 -4.44
C ILE A 240 10.13 19.88 -5.37
N THR A 241 11.33 20.25 -4.97
CA THR A 241 12.31 20.78 -5.94
C THR A 241 13.61 19.99 -5.80
N MET A 242 14.19 19.59 -6.94
CA MET A 242 15.48 18.88 -6.92
C MET A 242 16.64 19.75 -6.45
N GLU A 243 16.46 21.07 -6.39
CA GLU A 243 17.56 22.01 -6.12
C GLU A 243 17.65 22.50 -4.68
N ASP A 244 16.52 22.56 -3.96
CA ASP A 244 16.50 23.00 -2.55
C ASP A 244 15.23 22.45 -1.86
N PRO A 245 15.30 21.24 -1.27
CA PRO A 245 14.17 20.67 -0.57
C PRO A 245 13.88 21.46 0.71
N ASP A 246 12.71 22.05 0.79
CA ASP A 246 12.22 22.70 1.98
C ASP A 246 11.33 21.73 2.76
N TYR A 247 11.60 21.57 4.08
CA TYR A 247 10.90 20.63 4.96
C TYR A 247 10.33 21.36 6.16
N HIS A 248 9.04 21.14 6.41
CA HIS A 248 8.36 21.59 7.61
C HIS A 248 7.86 20.39 8.41
N TRP A 249 8.11 20.40 9.70
CA TRP A 249 7.63 19.36 10.61
C TRP A 249 6.64 19.98 11.57
N TYR A 250 5.43 19.44 11.59
CA TYR A 250 4.38 19.80 12.53
C TYR A 250 4.24 18.64 13.51
N GLU A 251 4.56 18.88 14.76
CA GLU A 251 4.51 17.91 15.86
C GLU A 251 3.47 18.34 16.88
N ASP A 252 3.04 17.43 17.75
CA ASP A 252 2.05 17.67 18.81
C ASP A 252 0.70 18.21 18.30
N LEU A 253 0.31 17.81 17.09
CA LEU A 253 -0.93 18.31 16.46
C LEU A 253 -2.18 17.83 17.16
N ASN A 254 -2.17 16.61 17.71
CA ASN A 254 -3.30 15.98 18.38
C ASN A 254 -4.61 16.04 17.54
N TRP A 255 -4.50 15.74 16.25
CA TRP A 255 -5.66 15.66 15.37
C TRP A 255 -6.44 14.37 15.65
N VAL A 256 -7.66 14.50 16.15
CA VAL A 256 -8.49 13.37 16.55
C VAL A 256 -9.65 13.19 15.58
N ILE A 257 -9.81 11.98 15.07
CA ILE A 257 -10.94 11.54 14.27
C ILE A 257 -11.67 10.48 15.09
N GLU A 258 -12.84 10.85 15.65
CA GLU A 258 -13.70 9.92 16.36
C GLU A 258 -14.54 9.13 15.35
N LEU A 259 -14.65 7.82 15.53
CA LEU A 259 -15.46 6.95 14.70
C LEU A 259 -16.85 6.76 15.32
N PRO A 260 -17.89 6.56 14.49
CA PRO A 260 -19.22 6.24 14.97
C PRO A 260 -19.21 4.90 15.72
N GLN A 261 -19.95 4.85 16.85
CA GLN A 261 -20.11 3.65 17.66
C GLN A 261 -21.37 2.89 17.26
#